data_aa36876f6d3efeed0ea68c2691f93d47
#
_entry.id   aa36876f6d3efeed0ea68c2691f93d47
#
_cell.length_a   1.000
_cell.length_b   1.000
_cell.length_c   1.000
_cell.angle_alpha   90.00
_cell.angle_beta   90.00
_cell.angle_gamma   90.00
#
_symmetry.space_group_name_H-M   'P 1'
#
loop_
_entity.id
_entity.type
_entity.pdbx_description
1 polymer ?
#
loop_
_entity_poly.entity_id
_entity_poly.type
_entity_poly.pdbx_seq_one_letter_code
_entity_poly.pdbx_strand_id
1 'polypeptide(L)'
;MSGSHSRGNSTVASSGLFADASNFELRFVPDYERITEIVDALRVLGLRVVLTSGTFDILHEGHSMYLEAARGFGDFLIVGIDSDEKVRRRKGAWRPAVPELERLRMVTHQRGVGLVTLKQLD
;
A
#
# COMPACT_ATOMS: atom_id res chain seq x y z
N MET A 1 17.31 -5.18 18.22
CA MET A 1 16.83 -5.62 18.07
C MET A 1 16.77 -6.64 17.88
N SER A 2 16.54 -6.91 18.10
CA SER A 2 16.61 -7.85 18.10
C SER A 2 15.94 -8.66 17.52
N GLY A 3 15.24 -8.70 17.66
CA GLY A 3 14.59 -9.60 17.19
C GLY A 3 14.55 -9.81 15.97
N SER A 4 14.90 -9.30 15.47
CA SER A 4 14.72 -9.48 14.20
C SER A 4 15.29 -10.61 13.63
N HIS A 5 16.04 -11.31 14.29
CA HIS A 5 16.70 -12.26 13.59
C HIS A 5 15.97 -13.42 13.20
N SER A 6 15.18 -14.00 13.98
CA SER A 6 14.66 -15.28 13.62
C SER A 6 13.72 -15.23 12.47
N ARG A 7 12.86 -14.27 12.39
CA ARG A 7 11.90 -14.29 11.32
C ARG A 7 12.55 -13.98 10.00
N GLY A 8 13.54 -13.16 9.97
CA GLY A 8 14.18 -12.86 8.73
C GLY A 8 14.83 -14.06 8.11
N ASN A 9 15.38 -14.89 8.92
CA ASN A 9 16.07 -16.05 8.40
C ASN A 9 15.16 -17.03 7.70
N SER A 10 14.04 -17.34 8.30
CA SER A 10 13.17 -18.32 7.68
C SER A 10 12.58 -17.77 6.40
N THR A 11 12.24 -16.54 6.37
CA THR A 11 11.65 -15.95 5.20
C THR A 11 12.61 -15.96 4.03
N VAL A 12 13.81 -15.54 4.28
CA VAL A 12 14.79 -15.48 3.21
C VAL A 12 15.10 -16.86 2.68
N ALA A 13 15.26 -17.81 3.56
CA ALA A 13 15.61 -19.14 3.13
C ALA A 13 14.56 -19.77 2.23
N SER A 14 13.28 -19.53 2.51
CA SER A 14 12.24 -20.17 1.75
C SER A 14 11.86 -19.42 0.50
N SER A 15 12.18 -18.15 0.41
CA SER A 15 11.68 -17.35 -0.68
C SER A 15 12.58 -17.33 -1.89
N GLY A 16 13.86 -17.37 -1.69
CA GLY A 16 14.79 -17.40 -2.79
C GLY A 16 14.65 -16.23 -3.74
N LEU A 17 14.83 -16.53 -5.01
CA LEU A 17 14.85 -15.51 -6.05
C LEU A 17 13.51 -14.79 -6.19
N PHE A 18 12.42 -15.47 -5.92
CA PHE A 18 11.09 -14.92 -6.11
C PHE A 18 10.46 -14.45 -4.81
N ALA A 19 11.29 -14.14 -3.82
CA ALA A 19 10.78 -13.62 -2.55
C ALA A 19 10.02 -12.33 -2.77
N ASP A 20 8.94 -12.16 -2.01
CA ASP A 20 8.18 -10.93 -2.05
C ASP A 20 8.90 -9.89 -1.19
N ALA A 21 9.62 -9.01 -1.83
CA ALA A 21 10.39 -7.97 -1.15
C ALA A 21 9.56 -6.75 -0.81
N SER A 22 8.26 -6.75 -1.12
CA SER A 22 7.43 -5.60 -0.83
C SER A 22 7.09 -5.47 0.64
N ASN A 23 7.26 -6.54 1.43
CA ASN A 23 6.88 -6.56 2.84
C ASN A 23 5.39 -6.26 3.01
N PHE A 24 4.57 -6.82 2.15
CA PHE A 24 3.15 -6.51 2.12
C PHE A 24 2.49 -6.67 3.48
N GLU A 25 2.84 -7.76 4.20
CA GLU A 25 2.18 -8.04 5.47
C GLU A 25 2.41 -6.94 6.49
N LEU A 26 3.54 -6.26 6.41
CA LEU A 26 3.84 -5.18 7.33
C LEU A 26 3.30 -3.85 6.85
N ARG A 27 3.14 -3.70 5.54
CA ARG A 27 2.78 -2.41 4.95
C ARG A 27 1.29 -2.27 4.64
N PHE A 28 0.54 -3.37 4.70
CA PHE A 28 -0.91 -3.30 4.55
C PHE A 28 -1.53 -3.09 5.92
N VAL A 29 -2.16 -1.94 6.12
CA VAL A 29 -2.76 -1.57 7.40
C VAL A 29 -4.24 -1.29 7.16
N PRO A 30 -5.10 -2.28 7.34
CA PRO A 30 -6.52 -2.10 7.06
C PRO A 30 -7.28 -1.29 8.12
N ASP A 31 -6.74 -1.19 9.31
CA ASP A 31 -7.42 -0.51 10.41
C ASP A 31 -7.13 0.99 10.35
N TYR A 32 -8.16 1.79 10.13
CA TYR A 32 -7.99 3.23 10.00
C TYR A 32 -7.50 3.88 11.29
N GLU A 33 -7.87 3.34 12.44
CA GLU A 33 -7.34 3.88 13.70
C GLU A 33 -5.83 3.70 13.77
N ARG A 34 -5.37 2.55 13.29
CA ARG A 34 -3.93 2.30 13.26
C ARG A 34 -3.23 3.26 12.30
N ILE A 35 -3.86 3.53 11.15
CA ILE A 35 -3.31 4.51 10.21
C ILE A 35 -3.17 5.87 10.90
N THR A 36 -4.19 6.28 11.64
CA THR A 36 -4.14 7.55 12.34
C THR A 36 -2.99 7.59 13.34
N GLU A 37 -2.79 6.52 14.10
CA GLU A 37 -1.68 6.45 15.04
C GLU A 37 -0.34 6.59 14.34
N ILE A 38 -0.20 5.92 13.21
CA ILE A 38 1.04 5.97 12.45
C ILE A 38 1.28 7.37 11.92
N VAL A 39 0.25 8.01 11.37
CA VAL A 39 0.37 9.36 10.84
C VAL A 39 0.77 10.33 11.95
N ASP A 40 0.14 10.20 13.12
CA ASP A 40 0.47 11.08 14.23
C ASP A 40 1.92 10.90 14.67
N ALA A 41 2.38 9.67 14.73
CA ALA A 41 3.76 9.40 15.12
C ALA A 41 4.75 9.98 14.12
N LEU A 42 4.46 9.83 12.83
CA LEU A 42 5.33 10.39 11.80
C LEU A 42 5.39 11.90 11.88
N ARG A 43 4.26 12.54 12.16
CA ARG A 43 4.22 13.99 12.29
C ARG A 43 5.01 14.47 13.49
N VAL A 44 4.93 13.73 14.60
CA VAL A 44 5.72 14.07 15.79
C VAL A 44 7.22 14.04 15.45
N LEU A 45 7.62 13.13 14.57
CA LEU A 45 8.99 13.05 14.13
C LEU A 45 9.36 14.12 13.10
N GLY A 46 8.42 14.98 12.73
CA GLY A 46 8.71 16.05 11.78
C GLY A 46 8.56 15.64 10.32
N LEU A 47 8.00 14.48 10.05
CA LEU A 47 7.87 14.01 8.68
C LEU A 47 6.54 14.46 8.08
N ARG A 48 6.56 14.78 6.79
CA ARG A 48 5.35 15.16 6.07
C ARG A 48 4.74 13.92 5.43
N VAL A 49 3.47 13.68 5.75
CA VAL A 49 2.77 12.50 5.26
C VAL A 49 1.87 12.90 4.11
N VAL A 50 1.94 12.14 3.01
CA VAL A 50 1.10 12.35 1.85
C VAL A 50 0.09 11.21 1.78
N LEU A 51 -1.17 11.56 1.59
CA LEU A 51 -2.25 10.59 1.43
C LEU A 51 -2.78 10.69 0.01
N THR A 52 -2.93 9.57 -0.64
CA THR A 52 -3.57 9.54 -1.94
C THR A 52 -4.42 8.29 -2.06
N SER A 53 -5.28 8.25 -3.06
CA SER A 53 -6.16 7.10 -3.21
C SER A 53 -6.51 6.91 -4.66
N GLY A 54 -6.98 5.71 -4.98
CA GLY A 54 -7.42 5.40 -6.32
C GLY A 54 -7.88 3.97 -6.43
N THR A 55 -8.31 3.59 -7.62
CA THR A 55 -8.73 2.23 -7.90
C THR A 55 -7.55 1.33 -8.24
N PHE A 56 -6.66 1.83 -9.07
CA PHE A 56 -5.46 1.09 -9.52
C PHE A 56 -5.84 -0.28 -10.07
N ASP A 57 -6.85 -0.32 -10.92
CA ASP A 57 -7.39 -1.59 -11.40
C ASP A 57 -6.37 -2.35 -12.24
N ILE A 58 -5.87 -1.72 -13.28
CA ILE A 58 -4.83 -2.33 -14.11
C ILE A 58 -3.66 -1.35 -14.09
N LEU A 59 -2.61 -1.73 -13.39
CA LEU A 59 -1.47 -0.84 -13.24
C LEU A 59 -0.72 -0.67 -14.55
N HIS A 60 -0.29 0.55 -14.80
CA HIS A 60 0.54 0.87 -15.94
C HIS A 60 1.50 1.98 -15.55
N GLU A 61 2.34 2.37 -16.48
CA GLU A 61 3.39 3.34 -16.19
C GLU A 61 2.85 4.64 -15.62
N GLY A 62 1.68 5.07 -16.10
CA GLY A 62 1.08 6.31 -15.58
C GLY A 62 0.80 6.24 -14.10
N HIS A 63 0.37 5.07 -13.59
CA HIS A 63 0.16 4.91 -12.16
C HIS A 63 1.47 5.00 -11.40
N SER A 64 2.52 4.38 -11.92
CA SER A 64 3.83 4.44 -11.27
C SER A 64 4.34 5.87 -11.20
N MET A 65 4.22 6.62 -12.28
CA MET A 65 4.64 8.00 -12.31
C MET A 65 3.83 8.86 -11.36
N TYR A 66 2.52 8.59 -11.28
CA TYR A 66 1.65 9.31 -10.36
C TYR A 66 2.06 9.08 -8.90
N LEU A 67 2.35 7.83 -8.55
CA LEU A 67 2.72 7.50 -7.19
C LEU A 67 4.08 8.08 -6.83
N GLU A 68 5.03 8.07 -7.75
CA GLU A 68 6.32 8.68 -7.50
C GLU A 68 6.19 10.19 -7.32
N ALA A 69 5.35 10.83 -8.13
CA ALA A 69 5.11 12.26 -7.98
C ALA A 69 4.45 12.58 -6.65
N ALA A 70 3.47 11.76 -6.24
CA ALA A 70 2.82 11.96 -4.96
C ALA A 70 3.82 11.86 -3.81
N ARG A 71 4.70 10.87 -3.87
CA ARG A 71 5.73 10.72 -2.84
C ARG A 71 6.63 11.95 -2.76
N GLY A 72 6.82 12.63 -3.88
CA GLY A 72 7.67 13.81 -3.91
C GLY A 72 7.11 15.00 -3.14
N PHE A 73 5.82 14.97 -2.77
CA PHE A 73 5.25 16.06 -1.99
C PHE A 73 5.50 15.95 -0.49
N GLY A 74 6.11 14.87 -0.02
CA GLY A 74 6.37 14.70 1.39
C GLY A 74 7.41 13.62 1.62
N ASP A 75 7.40 13.11 2.84
CA ASP A 75 8.43 12.17 3.28
C ASP A 75 7.91 10.73 3.37
N PHE A 76 6.60 10.56 3.39
CA PHE A 76 6.00 9.23 3.55
C PHE A 76 4.66 9.22 2.81
N LEU A 77 4.44 8.20 2.00
CA LEU A 77 3.22 8.13 1.18
C LEU A 77 2.35 6.96 1.64
N ILE A 78 1.09 7.26 1.89
CA ILE A 78 0.08 6.26 2.21
C ILE A 78 -0.94 6.26 1.08
N VAL A 79 -1.23 5.08 0.54
CA VAL A 79 -2.14 4.93 -0.59
C VAL A 79 -3.38 4.16 -0.15
N GLY A 80 -4.55 4.76 -0.33
CA GLY A 80 -5.81 4.08 -0.13
C GLY A 80 -6.31 3.51 -1.44
N ILE A 81 -6.68 2.24 -1.44
CA ILE A 81 -7.10 1.54 -2.64
C ILE A 81 -8.56 1.16 -2.50
N ASP A 82 -9.38 1.52 -3.48
CA ASP A 82 -10.81 1.27 -3.44
C ASP A 82 -11.10 -0.22 -3.38
N SER A 83 -12.02 -0.61 -2.48
CA SER A 83 -12.42 -2.00 -2.39
C SER A 83 -13.14 -2.43 -3.66
N ASP A 84 -13.22 -3.74 -3.87
CA ASP A 84 -13.95 -4.28 -5.01
C ASP A 84 -15.39 -3.80 -5.01
N GLU A 85 -16.02 -3.80 -3.85
CA GLU A 85 -17.41 -3.38 -3.76
C GLU A 85 -17.57 -1.91 -4.10
N LYS A 86 -16.65 -1.07 -3.62
CA LYS A 86 -16.68 0.35 -3.92
C LYS A 86 -16.55 0.60 -5.41
N VAL A 87 -15.66 -0.14 -6.07
CA VAL A 87 -15.46 -0.01 -7.51
C VAL A 87 -16.72 -0.47 -8.27
N ARG A 88 -17.30 -1.58 -7.85
CA ARG A 88 -18.52 -2.07 -8.52
C ARG A 88 -19.66 -1.07 -8.44
N ARG A 89 -19.81 -0.44 -7.29
CA ARG A 89 -20.89 0.54 -7.13
C ARG A 89 -20.70 1.74 -8.03
N ARG A 90 -19.46 2.12 -8.28
CA ARG A 90 -19.18 3.32 -9.05
C ARG A 90 -19.05 3.05 -10.53
N LYS A 91 -18.48 1.92 -10.90
CA LYS A 91 -18.14 1.63 -12.30
C LYS A 91 -18.90 0.48 -12.93
N GLY A 92 -19.71 -0.24 -12.16
CA GLY A 92 -20.52 -1.30 -12.69
C GLY A 92 -20.01 -2.69 -12.32
N ALA A 93 -20.86 -3.71 -12.59
CA ALA A 93 -20.63 -5.06 -12.10
C ALA A 93 -19.42 -5.74 -12.72
N TRP A 94 -18.94 -5.25 -13.86
CA TRP A 94 -17.81 -5.87 -14.55
C TRP A 94 -16.47 -5.37 -14.03
N ARG A 95 -16.48 -4.45 -13.06
CA ARG A 95 -15.28 -3.92 -12.49
C ARG A 95 -15.20 -4.27 -11.03
N PRO A 96 -14.00 -4.35 -10.45
CA PRO A 96 -12.71 -4.20 -11.11
C PRO A 96 -12.32 -5.47 -11.84
N ALA A 97 -11.40 -5.38 -12.78
CA ALA A 97 -10.85 -6.54 -13.45
C ALA A 97 -9.88 -7.30 -12.56
N VAL A 98 -9.18 -6.58 -11.68
CA VAL A 98 -8.18 -7.17 -10.78
C VAL A 98 -8.70 -7.10 -9.35
N PRO A 99 -8.73 -8.23 -8.62
CA PRO A 99 -9.26 -8.24 -7.24
C PRO A 99 -8.48 -7.34 -6.31
N GLU A 100 -9.15 -6.88 -5.26
CA GLU A 100 -8.55 -5.87 -4.36
C GLU A 100 -7.26 -6.33 -3.72
N LEU A 101 -7.14 -7.59 -3.34
CA LEU A 101 -5.92 -8.05 -2.71
C LEU A 101 -4.73 -7.94 -3.67
N GLU A 102 -4.94 -8.31 -4.91
CA GLU A 102 -3.87 -8.21 -5.89
C GLU A 102 -3.54 -6.75 -6.18
N ARG A 103 -4.55 -5.89 -6.24
CA ARG A 103 -4.29 -4.46 -6.45
C ARG A 103 -3.49 -3.86 -5.30
N LEU A 104 -3.83 -4.25 -4.06
CA LEU A 104 -3.07 -3.81 -2.90
C LEU A 104 -1.61 -4.24 -3.00
N ARG A 105 -1.39 -5.51 -3.37
CA ARG A 105 -0.02 -6.00 -3.49
C ARG A 105 0.75 -5.30 -4.59
N MET A 106 0.11 -5.08 -5.72
CA MET A 106 0.79 -4.41 -6.84
C MET A 106 1.22 -3.01 -6.46
N VAL A 107 0.40 -2.29 -5.71
CA VAL A 107 0.76 -0.95 -5.30
C VAL A 107 1.94 -0.95 -4.33
N THR A 108 2.03 -1.96 -3.46
CA THR A 108 3.19 -2.00 -2.55
C THR A 108 4.50 -2.24 -3.29
N HIS A 109 4.45 -2.76 -4.51
CA HIS A 109 5.67 -2.91 -5.30
C HIS A 109 6.11 -1.61 -5.95
N GLN A 110 5.29 -0.56 -5.90
CA GLN A 110 5.63 0.69 -6.55
C GLN A 110 6.59 1.49 -5.70
N ARG A 111 7.52 2.15 -6.39
CA ARG A 111 8.54 2.93 -5.72
C ARG A 111 7.89 4.07 -4.92
N GLY A 112 8.35 4.28 -3.71
CA GLY A 112 7.93 5.42 -2.91
C GLY A 112 6.72 5.18 -2.05
N VAL A 113 6.01 4.07 -2.23
CA VAL A 113 4.83 3.79 -1.41
C VAL A 113 5.26 3.30 -0.04
N GLY A 114 4.76 3.96 1.01
CA GLY A 114 5.07 3.58 2.38
C GLY A 114 4.11 2.55 2.93
N LEU A 115 2.82 2.88 2.94
CA LEU A 115 1.78 1.98 3.44
C LEU A 115 0.62 1.97 2.45
N VAL A 116 -0.14 0.87 2.48
CA VAL A 116 -1.39 0.79 1.72
C VAL A 116 -2.52 0.43 2.67
N THR A 117 -3.72 0.86 2.33
CA THR A 117 -4.91 0.50 3.08
C THR A 117 -6.06 0.34 2.09
N LEU A 118 -7.09 -0.37 2.53
CA LEU A 118 -8.25 -0.62 1.68
C LEU A 118 -9.34 0.39 2.04
N LYS A 119 -9.81 1.12 1.03
CA LYS A 119 -10.90 2.06 1.24
C LYS A 119 -12.22 1.34 0.97
N GLN A 120 -12.95 1.16 2.03
CA GLN A 120 -14.28 0.56 1.93
C GLN A 120 -15.26 1.63 1.42
N LEU A 121 -16.52 1.43 1.64
CA LEU A 121 -17.50 2.38 1.20
C LEU A 121 -17.39 3.59 2.06
N ASP A 122 -16.78 4.53 1.65
CA ASP A 122 -16.66 5.70 2.37
C ASP A 122 -16.94 5.73 3.75
#